data_614dd5ede469f8d0edba081348bf6c86
#
_entry.id   614dd5ede469f8d0edba081348bf6c86
#
_cell.length_a   1.000
_cell.length_b   1.000
_cell.length_c   1.000
_cell.angle_alpha   90.00
_cell.angle_beta   90.00
_cell.angle_gamma   90.00
#
_symmetry.space_group_name_H-M   'P 1'
#
loop_
_entity.id
_entity.type
_entity.pdbx_description
1 polymer ?
#
loop_
_entity_poly.entity_id
_entity_poly.type
_entity_poly.pdbx_seq_one_letter_code
_entity_poly.pdbx_strand_id
1 'polypeptide(L)'
;LKRRHLLGLGALGALGLWAMRPGDQGRPHTAYFADLQSLLKQEGGGVPQLVIDLDRLDANADRLAQRLGKLPLRLVAKSLASNGLLDYLAKRLTTRRFMVFHQPQANQLAQAFPDADLLLGKPLPVAAALAFYQQLPNGLGFDPTRQLTWLIDSPQRLVQYLELAKALQKPMSIALEIDIGLQRGGHPDAANLAQTLRLLADNSTLLQLRGLMGYDAQVAHAPLWTDSQQAFTAANERYAAFIDAARAFPAIWPRQPLLNGAGSLTYPLHAKGPTPLNEVAVGSALLKPAEFDTPLLASHQSAMWIATPVLKVQRGPLPYLQQAQGMLEAWNPNRQNAYYLYGGGWPAEPASPAGLAYDGIYGRSPNQERLIGSATTGLGVDDWVFLRPLLSEGLFSGFGQLRLLRHGRLVGTWKPQPAA
;
A
#
# COMPACT_ATOMS: atom_id res chain seq x y z
N LEU A 1 -44.75 -42.60 17.10
CA LEU A 1 -44.39 -42.01 15.79
C LEU A 1 -44.16 -43.14 14.77
N LYS A 2 -44.95 -43.21 13.70
CA LYS A 2 -44.85 -44.28 12.70
C LYS A 2 -43.50 -44.17 11.98
N ARG A 3 -42.77 -45.28 11.79
CA ARG A 3 -41.50 -45.37 11.08
C ARG A 3 -41.42 -44.53 9.76
N ARG A 4 -42.56 -44.39 9.11
CA ARG A 4 -42.71 -43.58 7.87
C ARG A 4 -42.53 -42.06 8.10
N HIS A 5 -42.89 -41.53 9.26
CA HIS A 5 -42.68 -40.09 9.59
C HIS A 5 -41.22 -39.76 9.95
N LEU A 6 -40.52 -40.72 10.61
CA LEU A 6 -39.08 -40.59 10.86
C LEU A 6 -38.26 -40.67 9.59
N LEU A 7 -38.61 -41.51 8.64
CA LEU A 7 -37.99 -41.60 7.32
C LEU A 7 -38.23 -40.35 6.47
N GLY A 8 -39.48 -39.78 6.53
CA GLY A 8 -39.80 -38.54 5.84
C GLY A 8 -39.09 -37.31 6.40
N LEU A 9 -38.95 -37.21 7.73
CA LEU A 9 -38.21 -36.14 8.38
C LEU A 9 -36.70 -36.27 8.10
N GLY A 10 -36.17 -37.50 8.07
CA GLY A 10 -34.77 -37.76 7.70
C GLY A 10 -34.47 -37.40 6.23
N ALA A 11 -35.41 -37.71 5.32
CA ALA A 11 -35.29 -37.35 3.89
C ALA A 11 -35.38 -35.84 3.64
N LEU A 12 -36.30 -35.15 4.33
CA LEU A 12 -36.40 -33.68 4.28
C LEU A 12 -35.16 -32.99 4.89
N GLY A 13 -34.62 -33.52 6.00
CA GLY A 13 -33.38 -33.06 6.60
C GLY A 13 -32.17 -33.27 5.67
N ALA A 14 -32.07 -34.43 5.02
CA ALA A 14 -31.02 -34.73 4.05
C ALA A 14 -31.14 -33.87 2.77
N LEU A 15 -32.34 -33.60 2.29
CA LEU A 15 -32.58 -32.68 1.14
C LEU A 15 -32.25 -31.21 1.52
N GLY A 16 -32.62 -30.80 2.73
CA GLY A 16 -32.26 -29.47 3.25
C GLY A 16 -30.73 -29.29 3.39
N LEU A 17 -30.07 -30.29 3.96
CA LEU A 17 -28.59 -30.32 4.03
C LEU A 17 -27.99 -30.33 2.62
N TRP A 18 -28.50 -31.12 1.67
CA TRP A 18 -28.00 -31.18 0.31
C TRP A 18 -28.17 -29.85 -0.44
N ALA A 19 -29.26 -29.13 -0.22
CA ALA A 19 -29.49 -27.79 -0.78
C ALA A 19 -28.52 -26.71 -0.22
N MET A 20 -27.93 -26.93 0.95
CA MET A 20 -26.92 -26.06 1.57
C MET A 20 -25.49 -26.45 1.18
N ARG A 21 -25.30 -27.44 0.31
CA ARG A 21 -23.98 -27.90 -0.13
C ARG A 21 -23.28 -26.77 -0.91
N PRO A 22 -22.03 -26.43 -0.55
CA PRO A 22 -21.26 -25.44 -1.31
C PRO A 22 -21.05 -25.90 -2.76
N GLY A 23 -21.29 -24.99 -3.71
CA GLY A 23 -20.92 -25.24 -5.10
C GLY A 23 -19.40 -25.31 -5.28
N ASP A 24 -18.95 -26.00 -6.34
CA ASP A 24 -17.54 -26.01 -6.71
C ASP A 24 -17.12 -24.64 -7.26
N GLN A 25 -16.21 -23.98 -6.55
CA GLN A 25 -15.64 -22.68 -6.88
C GLN A 25 -14.33 -22.78 -7.66
N GLY A 26 -13.73 -24.00 -7.71
CA GLY A 26 -12.48 -24.23 -8.41
C GLY A 26 -12.61 -23.95 -9.92
N ARG A 27 -11.65 -23.26 -10.47
CA ARG A 27 -11.48 -23.03 -11.91
C ARG A 27 -10.00 -23.06 -12.22
N PRO A 28 -9.55 -23.52 -13.41
CA PRO A 28 -8.19 -23.40 -13.85
C PRO A 28 -7.74 -21.92 -13.91
N HIS A 29 -6.46 -21.72 -14.14
CA HIS A 29 -5.93 -20.40 -14.44
C HIS A 29 -6.66 -19.76 -15.62
N THR A 30 -6.91 -18.45 -15.53
CA THR A 30 -7.26 -17.66 -16.73
C THR A 30 -6.06 -17.60 -17.67
N ALA A 31 -6.28 -17.24 -18.93
CA ALA A 31 -5.21 -17.17 -19.94
C ALA A 31 -3.99 -16.37 -19.45
N TYR A 32 -4.22 -15.19 -18.85
CA TYR A 32 -3.16 -14.37 -18.30
C TYR A 32 -2.27 -15.11 -17.28
N PHE A 33 -2.87 -15.82 -16.34
CA PHE A 33 -2.09 -16.55 -15.33
C PHE A 33 -1.53 -17.88 -15.85
N ALA A 34 -2.17 -18.50 -16.84
CA ALA A 34 -1.63 -19.68 -17.50
C ALA A 34 -0.36 -19.34 -18.29
N ASP A 35 -0.35 -18.22 -19.00
CA ASP A 35 0.82 -17.72 -19.72
C ASP A 35 1.94 -17.35 -18.74
N LEU A 36 1.61 -16.65 -17.65
CA LEU A 36 2.57 -16.29 -16.60
C LEU A 36 3.15 -17.53 -15.91
N GLN A 37 2.32 -18.56 -15.63
CA GLN A 37 2.80 -19.84 -15.10
C GLN A 37 3.78 -20.51 -16.05
N SER A 38 3.45 -20.56 -17.34
CA SER A 38 4.30 -21.17 -18.35
C SER A 38 5.67 -20.48 -18.41
N LEU A 39 5.67 -19.16 -18.35
CA LEU A 39 6.89 -18.35 -18.32
C LEU A 39 7.71 -18.62 -17.04
N LEU A 40 7.07 -18.64 -15.87
CA LEU A 40 7.75 -18.87 -14.59
C LEU A 40 8.27 -20.30 -14.43
N LYS A 41 7.64 -21.29 -15.05
CA LYS A 41 8.17 -22.66 -15.13
C LYS A 41 9.49 -22.72 -15.90
N GLN A 42 9.66 -21.88 -16.90
CA GLN A 42 10.88 -21.84 -17.73
C GLN A 42 11.97 -20.95 -17.10
N GLU A 43 11.61 -19.80 -16.58
CA GLU A 43 12.56 -18.74 -16.20
C GLU A 43 12.51 -18.39 -14.70
N GLY A 44 11.55 -18.92 -13.93
CA GLY A 44 11.31 -18.51 -12.54
C GLY A 44 12.25 -19.10 -11.50
N GLY A 45 13.03 -20.12 -11.84
CA GLY A 45 13.98 -20.76 -10.91
C GLY A 45 13.35 -21.51 -9.74
N GLY A 46 12.01 -21.74 -9.74
CA GLY A 46 11.30 -22.56 -8.75
C GLY A 46 11.23 -21.98 -7.33
N VAL A 47 11.39 -20.66 -7.16
CA VAL A 47 11.32 -19.96 -5.86
C VAL A 47 10.23 -18.89 -5.86
N PRO A 48 9.65 -18.55 -4.69
CA PRO A 48 8.68 -17.50 -4.60
C PRO A 48 9.19 -16.16 -5.14
N GLN A 49 8.37 -15.45 -5.88
CA GLN A 49 8.72 -14.18 -6.55
C GLN A 49 7.62 -13.14 -6.38
N LEU A 50 8.04 -11.89 -6.32
CA LEU A 50 7.14 -10.75 -6.46
C LEU A 50 7.24 -10.23 -7.90
N VAL A 51 6.16 -10.39 -8.66
CA VAL A 51 6.06 -9.99 -10.07
C VAL A 51 5.38 -8.64 -10.16
N ILE A 52 5.99 -7.69 -10.87
CA ILE A 52 5.41 -6.40 -11.24
C ILE A 52 5.08 -6.41 -12.72
N ASP A 53 3.80 -6.28 -13.04
CA ASP A 53 3.29 -6.17 -14.40
C ASP A 53 3.40 -4.71 -14.87
N LEU A 54 4.38 -4.43 -15.71
CA LEU A 54 4.66 -3.08 -16.21
C LEU A 54 3.58 -2.55 -17.14
N ASP A 55 2.88 -3.40 -17.88
CA ASP A 55 1.80 -2.95 -18.77
C ASP A 55 0.61 -2.43 -17.95
N ARG A 56 0.27 -3.12 -16.87
CA ARG A 56 -0.78 -2.69 -15.92
C ARG A 56 -0.35 -1.50 -15.09
N LEU A 57 0.91 -1.48 -14.67
CA LEU A 57 1.51 -0.35 -13.95
C LEU A 57 1.46 0.93 -14.80
N ASP A 58 1.82 0.81 -16.07
CA ASP A 58 1.79 1.90 -17.05
C ASP A 58 0.35 2.42 -17.26
N ALA A 59 -0.60 1.51 -17.43
CA ALA A 59 -2.01 1.88 -17.56
C ALA A 59 -2.54 2.59 -16.31
N ASN A 60 -2.09 2.19 -15.12
CA ASN A 60 -2.46 2.87 -13.87
C ASN A 60 -1.81 4.25 -13.77
N ALA A 61 -0.53 4.38 -14.16
CA ALA A 61 0.18 5.64 -14.17
C ALA A 61 -0.45 6.65 -15.16
N ASP A 62 -0.83 6.20 -16.35
CA ASP A 62 -1.49 7.05 -17.36
C ASP A 62 -2.87 7.54 -16.86
N ARG A 63 -3.66 6.65 -16.22
CA ARG A 63 -4.94 7.04 -15.61
C ARG A 63 -4.76 8.04 -14.48
N LEU A 64 -3.74 7.84 -13.65
CA LEU A 64 -3.39 8.78 -12.58
C LEU A 64 -3.05 10.15 -13.18
N ALA A 65 -2.12 10.21 -14.15
CA ALA A 65 -1.71 11.44 -14.81
C ALA A 65 -2.88 12.15 -15.49
N GLN A 66 -3.70 11.41 -16.24
CA GLN A 66 -4.88 11.96 -16.91
C GLN A 66 -5.86 12.58 -15.91
N ARG A 67 -6.11 11.92 -14.78
CA ARG A 67 -7.04 12.42 -13.75
C ARG A 67 -6.50 13.66 -13.04
N LEU A 68 -5.21 13.66 -12.69
CA LEU A 68 -4.59 14.78 -11.98
C LEU A 68 -4.46 16.04 -12.86
N GLY A 69 -4.33 15.89 -14.18
CA GLY A 69 -4.14 17.01 -15.07
C GLY A 69 -2.92 17.87 -14.68
N LYS A 70 -3.17 19.06 -14.15
CA LYS A 70 -2.09 19.98 -13.71
C LYS A 70 -1.76 19.89 -12.22
N LEU A 71 -2.51 19.09 -11.44
CA LEU A 71 -2.27 18.95 -10.01
C LEU A 71 -0.98 18.15 -9.77
N PRO A 72 0.04 18.73 -9.13
CA PRO A 72 1.33 18.07 -8.93
C PRO A 72 1.22 16.79 -8.11
N LEU A 73 2.04 15.81 -8.47
CA LEU A 73 2.12 14.50 -7.85
C LEU A 73 3.40 14.35 -7.03
N ARG A 74 3.28 13.79 -5.82
CA ARG A 74 4.34 13.26 -4.98
C ARG A 74 4.19 11.75 -4.87
N LEU A 75 5.21 10.98 -5.26
CA LEU A 75 5.20 9.52 -5.16
C LEU A 75 5.46 9.06 -3.73
N VAL A 76 4.59 8.20 -3.20
CA VAL A 76 4.67 7.67 -1.84
C VAL A 76 5.61 6.47 -1.82
N ALA A 77 6.85 6.68 -1.37
CA ALA A 77 7.94 5.72 -1.50
C ALA A 77 7.74 4.44 -0.67
N LYS A 78 7.05 4.50 0.48
CA LYS A 78 6.77 3.29 1.29
C LYS A 78 5.95 2.24 0.56
N SER A 79 5.05 2.68 -0.33
CA SER A 79 4.20 1.79 -1.13
C SER A 79 4.88 1.32 -2.42
N LEU A 80 6.02 1.89 -2.77
CA LEU A 80 6.79 1.69 -4.00
C LEU A 80 8.27 1.43 -3.66
N ALA A 81 8.53 0.60 -2.63
CA ALA A 81 9.81 0.45 -1.96
C ALA A 81 10.92 -0.20 -2.81
N SER A 82 11.22 0.40 -3.98
CA SER A 82 12.33 0.06 -4.86
C SER A 82 12.79 1.30 -5.62
N ASN A 83 14.09 1.59 -5.62
CA ASN A 83 14.64 2.72 -6.36
C ASN A 83 14.39 2.59 -7.86
N GLY A 84 14.46 1.36 -8.41
CA GLY A 84 14.14 1.13 -9.82
C GLY A 84 12.69 1.41 -10.18
N LEU A 85 11.74 1.01 -9.32
CA LEU A 85 10.31 1.30 -9.49
C LEU A 85 10.03 2.81 -9.35
N LEU A 86 10.64 3.47 -8.36
CA LEU A 86 10.48 4.91 -8.15
C LEU A 86 11.05 5.72 -9.32
N ASP A 87 12.24 5.38 -9.82
CA ASP A 87 12.83 6.04 -10.98
C ASP A 87 11.98 5.86 -12.24
N TYR A 88 11.52 4.62 -12.47
CA TYR A 88 10.64 4.31 -13.59
C TYR A 88 9.36 5.17 -13.58
N LEU A 89 8.67 5.21 -12.43
CA LEU A 89 7.44 5.98 -12.27
C LEU A 89 7.70 7.50 -12.27
N ALA A 90 8.81 7.95 -11.68
CA ALA A 90 9.18 9.35 -11.64
C ALA A 90 9.44 9.91 -13.06
N LYS A 91 10.11 9.12 -13.90
CA LYS A 91 10.32 9.47 -15.32
C LYS A 91 9.00 9.49 -16.09
N ARG A 92 8.15 8.45 -15.93
CA ARG A 92 6.88 8.37 -16.64
C ARG A 92 5.91 9.48 -16.25
N LEU A 93 5.84 9.82 -14.96
CA LEU A 93 4.93 10.82 -14.41
C LEU A 93 5.55 12.22 -14.29
N THR A 94 6.76 12.39 -14.78
CA THR A 94 7.49 13.68 -14.83
C THR A 94 7.51 14.35 -13.45
N THR A 95 7.89 13.60 -12.41
CA THR A 95 8.02 14.13 -11.04
C THR A 95 9.32 13.70 -10.39
N ARG A 96 9.87 14.56 -9.53
CA ARG A 96 11.00 14.25 -8.63
C ARG A 96 10.62 14.48 -7.16
N ARG A 97 9.30 14.48 -6.88
CA ARG A 97 8.75 14.64 -5.54
C ARG A 97 8.46 13.28 -4.95
N PHE A 98 9.08 12.97 -3.80
CA PHE A 98 8.87 11.72 -3.10
C PHE A 98 8.44 11.97 -1.66
N MET A 99 7.52 11.14 -1.15
CA MET A 99 7.16 11.13 0.26
C MET A 99 7.84 9.93 0.92
N VAL A 100 8.64 10.19 1.95
CA VAL A 100 9.44 9.20 2.69
C VAL A 100 8.92 9.02 4.11
N PHE A 101 9.15 7.84 4.71
CA PHE A 101 8.52 7.49 5.99
C PHE A 101 9.49 7.04 7.08
N HIS A 102 10.75 6.86 6.75
CA HIS A 102 11.80 6.50 7.71
C HIS A 102 13.16 6.99 7.22
N GLN A 103 14.09 7.13 8.16
CA GLN A 103 15.37 7.72 7.90
C GLN A 103 16.22 6.96 6.87
N PRO A 104 16.36 5.62 6.91
CA PRO A 104 17.13 4.91 5.89
C PRO A 104 16.60 5.14 4.46
N GLN A 105 15.27 5.19 4.28
CA GLN A 105 14.68 5.48 2.98
C GLN A 105 15.00 6.90 2.51
N ALA A 106 14.96 7.89 3.41
CA ALA A 106 15.32 9.27 3.07
C ALA A 106 16.77 9.37 2.59
N ASN A 107 17.73 8.72 3.29
CA ASN A 107 19.13 8.68 2.87
C ASN A 107 19.32 7.98 1.53
N GLN A 108 18.63 6.85 1.29
CA GLN A 108 18.72 6.13 0.02
C GLN A 108 18.20 6.95 -1.15
N LEU A 109 17.06 7.65 -0.97
CA LEU A 109 16.50 8.46 -2.04
C LEU A 109 17.30 9.73 -2.28
N ALA A 110 17.86 10.36 -1.25
CA ALA A 110 18.79 11.48 -1.39
C ALA A 110 20.04 11.11 -2.20
N GLN A 111 20.54 9.88 -2.01
CA GLN A 111 21.70 9.36 -2.76
C GLN A 111 21.33 8.94 -4.18
N ALA A 112 20.19 8.26 -4.36
CA ALA A 112 19.76 7.75 -5.66
C ALA A 112 19.23 8.85 -6.59
N PHE A 113 18.67 9.91 -6.02
CA PHE A 113 18.02 11.01 -6.73
C PHE A 113 18.47 12.37 -6.16
N PRO A 114 19.66 12.85 -6.54
CA PRO A 114 20.19 14.11 -5.99
C PRO A 114 19.32 15.34 -6.31
N ASP A 115 18.47 15.26 -7.32
CA ASP A 115 17.49 16.28 -7.72
C ASP A 115 16.11 16.13 -7.07
N ALA A 116 15.93 15.17 -6.16
CA ALA A 116 14.64 14.90 -5.52
C ALA A 116 14.21 15.99 -4.55
N ASP A 117 12.90 16.19 -4.45
CA ASP A 117 12.23 16.91 -3.35
C ASP A 117 11.60 15.87 -2.42
N LEU A 118 12.11 15.77 -1.20
CA LEU A 118 11.67 14.80 -0.20
C LEU A 118 10.78 15.46 0.86
N LEU A 119 9.64 14.86 1.12
CA LEU A 119 8.73 15.24 2.22
C LEU A 119 8.56 14.05 3.16
N LEU A 120 8.71 14.26 4.46
CA LEU A 120 8.36 13.24 5.45
C LEU A 120 6.84 13.09 5.50
N GLY A 121 6.35 11.85 5.39
CA GLY A 121 4.93 11.51 5.47
C GLY A 121 4.45 11.17 6.89
N LYS A 122 5.33 11.31 7.89
CA LYS A 122 5.06 11.23 9.33
C LYS A 122 6.18 11.91 10.10
N PRO A 123 5.92 12.42 11.31
CA PRO A 123 6.98 12.92 12.19
C PRO A 123 7.97 11.80 12.52
N LEU A 124 9.24 12.15 12.61
CA LEU A 124 10.30 11.22 13.02
C LEU A 124 10.88 11.61 14.38
N PRO A 125 11.39 10.63 15.15
CA PRO A 125 12.23 10.92 16.32
C PRO A 125 13.45 11.77 15.94
N VAL A 126 13.86 12.69 16.81
CA VAL A 126 15.01 13.57 16.56
C VAL A 126 16.30 12.78 16.31
N ALA A 127 16.48 11.65 17.02
CA ALA A 127 17.62 10.77 16.79
C ALA A 127 17.68 10.23 15.35
N ALA A 128 16.52 9.92 14.75
CA ALA A 128 16.45 9.50 13.35
C ALA A 128 16.77 10.67 12.40
N ALA A 129 16.31 11.87 12.72
CA ALA A 129 16.64 13.06 11.95
C ALA A 129 18.15 13.38 12.02
N LEU A 130 18.75 13.29 13.21
CA LEU A 130 20.21 13.42 13.37
C LEU A 130 20.97 12.36 12.56
N ALA A 131 20.55 11.10 12.64
CA ALA A 131 21.14 10.00 11.88
C ALA A 131 21.08 10.22 10.36
N PHE A 132 20.02 10.86 9.86
CA PHE A 132 19.94 11.24 8.44
C PHE A 132 21.13 12.13 8.05
N TYR A 133 21.40 13.21 8.80
CA TYR A 133 22.51 14.13 8.51
C TYR A 133 23.87 13.49 8.68
N GLN A 134 24.04 12.61 9.69
CA GLN A 134 25.30 11.91 9.94
C GLN A 134 25.63 10.88 8.85
N GLN A 135 24.60 10.26 8.25
CA GLN A 135 24.77 9.22 7.24
C GLN A 135 24.66 9.76 5.79
N LEU A 136 24.40 11.05 5.63
CA LEU A 136 24.36 11.66 4.31
C LEU A 136 25.80 11.88 3.82
N PRO A 137 26.21 11.23 2.71
CA PRO A 137 27.56 11.39 2.19
C PRO A 137 27.84 12.84 1.77
N ASN A 138 29.06 13.29 2.00
CA ASN A 138 29.51 14.59 1.50
C ASN A 138 29.63 14.60 -0.03
N GLY A 139 29.38 15.75 -0.65
CA GLY A 139 29.55 15.91 -2.10
C GLY A 139 28.40 15.35 -2.96
N LEU A 140 27.31 14.89 -2.34
CA LEU A 140 26.06 14.63 -3.06
C LEU A 140 25.48 15.95 -3.58
N GLY A 141 24.93 15.94 -4.78
CA GLY A 141 24.21 17.09 -5.31
C GLY A 141 22.87 17.36 -4.61
N PHE A 142 22.57 16.67 -3.50
CA PHE A 142 21.36 16.83 -2.69
C PHE A 142 21.63 17.80 -1.53
N ASP A 143 20.86 18.89 -1.48
CA ASP A 143 20.88 19.88 -0.39
C ASP A 143 19.68 19.66 0.57
N PRO A 144 19.90 19.07 1.76
CA PRO A 144 18.82 18.79 2.70
C PRO A 144 18.13 20.03 3.26
N THR A 145 18.75 21.22 3.18
CA THR A 145 18.12 22.46 3.66
C THR A 145 17.01 22.93 2.75
N ARG A 146 17.07 22.56 1.48
CA ARG A 146 16.12 22.96 0.42
C ARG A 146 15.25 21.83 -0.05
N GLN A 147 15.79 20.61 -0.11
CA GLN A 147 15.20 19.46 -0.78
C GLN A 147 14.57 18.44 0.19
N LEU A 148 14.77 18.58 1.51
CA LEU A 148 14.17 17.74 2.52
C LEU A 148 13.26 18.58 3.43
N THR A 149 11.97 18.23 3.47
CA THR A 149 11.00 18.86 4.35
C THR A 149 10.61 17.87 5.46
N TRP A 150 10.91 18.27 6.70
CA TRP A 150 10.54 17.51 7.90
C TRP A 150 9.10 17.79 8.29
N LEU A 151 8.37 16.77 8.74
CA LEU A 151 6.99 16.92 9.20
C LEU A 151 6.96 17.05 10.71
N ILE A 152 6.23 18.05 11.19
CA ILE A 152 6.08 18.39 12.61
C ILE A 152 4.59 18.38 12.96
N ASP A 153 4.23 17.62 13.98
CA ASP A 153 2.86 17.38 14.42
C ASP A 153 2.45 18.12 15.68
N SER A 154 3.42 18.76 16.36
CA SER A 154 3.16 19.38 17.68
C SER A 154 4.19 20.44 18.03
N PRO A 155 3.86 21.42 18.94
CA PRO A 155 4.83 22.38 19.47
C PRO A 155 6.03 21.68 20.14
N GLN A 156 5.80 20.60 20.86
CA GLN A 156 6.86 19.82 21.51
C GLN A 156 7.86 19.28 20.48
N ARG A 157 7.37 18.71 19.40
CA ARG A 157 8.25 18.19 18.32
C ARG A 157 9.02 19.32 17.66
N LEU A 158 8.41 20.48 17.47
CA LEU A 158 9.08 21.65 16.92
C LEU A 158 10.27 22.08 17.77
N VAL A 159 10.10 22.19 19.11
CA VAL A 159 11.19 22.53 20.03
C VAL A 159 12.35 21.54 19.91
N GLN A 160 12.06 20.25 19.82
CA GLN A 160 13.09 19.22 19.65
C GLN A 160 13.87 19.40 18.34
N TYR A 161 13.19 19.75 17.24
CA TYR A 161 13.85 20.00 15.95
C TYR A 161 14.59 21.34 15.93
N LEU A 162 14.14 22.34 16.69
CA LEU A 162 14.88 23.57 16.87
C LEU A 162 16.24 23.33 17.55
N GLU A 163 16.28 22.53 18.61
CA GLU A 163 17.53 22.16 19.28
C GLU A 163 18.46 21.36 18.35
N LEU A 164 17.89 20.47 17.51
CA LEU A 164 18.65 19.79 16.48
C LEU A 164 19.24 20.77 15.45
N ALA A 165 18.44 21.72 14.95
CA ALA A 165 18.91 22.71 13.98
C ALA A 165 20.05 23.57 14.54
N LYS A 166 19.95 23.97 15.83
CA LYS A 166 21.03 24.66 16.56
C LYS A 166 22.30 23.82 16.64
N ALA A 167 22.17 22.54 17.04
CA ALA A 167 23.31 21.62 17.15
C ALA A 167 23.99 21.35 15.80
N LEU A 168 23.22 21.25 14.72
CA LEU A 168 23.71 21.08 13.35
C LEU A 168 24.24 22.37 12.73
N GLN A 169 23.91 23.54 13.29
CA GLN A 169 24.17 24.87 12.72
C GLN A 169 23.66 24.98 11.27
N LYS A 170 22.49 24.36 10.98
CA LYS A 170 21.88 24.31 9.65
C LYS A 170 20.38 24.60 9.72
N PRO A 171 19.85 25.41 8.80
CA PRO A 171 18.41 25.57 8.71
C PRO A 171 17.74 24.28 8.27
N MET A 172 16.52 24.05 8.77
CA MET A 172 15.68 22.90 8.43
C MET A 172 14.35 23.35 7.84
N SER A 173 13.97 22.79 6.70
CA SER A 173 12.65 23.01 6.10
C SER A 173 11.59 22.18 6.83
N ILE A 174 10.45 22.81 7.19
CA ILE A 174 9.42 22.24 8.04
C ILE A 174 8.05 22.33 7.32
N ALA A 175 7.30 21.25 7.30
CA ALA A 175 5.86 21.26 7.05
C ALA A 175 5.11 20.89 8.35
N LEU A 176 3.94 21.45 8.56
CA LEU A 176 3.12 21.15 9.74
C LEU A 176 2.05 20.12 9.37
N GLU A 177 1.99 19.03 10.15
CA GLU A 177 0.90 18.04 10.03
C GLU A 177 -0.34 18.60 10.69
N ILE A 178 -1.47 18.56 9.98
CA ILE A 178 -2.76 19.02 10.44
C ILE A 178 -3.78 17.89 10.46
N ASP A 179 -4.62 17.83 11.50
CA ASP A 179 -5.73 16.86 11.57
C ASP A 179 -6.95 17.39 10.82
N ILE A 180 -7.19 16.83 9.65
CA ILE A 180 -8.35 17.17 8.83
C ILE A 180 -9.53 16.20 9.01
N GLY A 181 -9.57 15.49 10.13
CA GLY A 181 -10.67 14.60 10.53
C GLY A 181 -10.29 13.13 10.65
N LEU A 182 -9.04 12.76 10.34
CA LEU A 182 -8.57 11.38 10.52
C LEU A 182 -8.32 11.02 11.99
N GLN A 183 -8.06 11.99 12.84
CA GLN A 183 -7.79 11.83 14.28
C GLN A 183 -6.61 10.87 14.56
N ARG A 184 -5.61 10.87 13.68
CA ARG A 184 -4.41 10.02 13.81
C ARG A 184 -3.18 10.75 14.33
N GLY A 185 -3.19 12.09 14.29
CA GLY A 185 -2.08 12.96 14.66
C GLY A 185 -2.16 14.30 13.93
N GLY A 186 -1.18 15.15 14.16
CA GLY A 186 -1.14 16.52 13.64
C GLY A 186 -1.78 17.54 14.58
N HIS A 187 -1.70 18.81 14.19
CA HIS A 187 -2.35 19.89 14.93
C HIS A 187 -3.87 19.71 14.91
N PRO A 188 -4.56 19.62 16.07
CA PRO A 188 -5.98 19.29 16.12
C PRO A 188 -6.88 20.47 15.72
N ASP A 189 -6.40 21.71 15.88
CA ASP A 189 -7.14 22.93 15.61
C ASP A 189 -6.23 24.13 15.31
N ALA A 190 -6.83 25.23 14.90
CA ALA A 190 -6.16 26.47 14.55
C ALA A 190 -5.41 27.11 15.74
N ALA A 191 -5.88 26.94 16.98
CA ALA A 191 -5.25 27.53 18.17
C ALA A 191 -3.94 26.80 18.49
N ASN A 192 -3.94 25.48 18.41
CA ASN A 192 -2.74 24.65 18.57
C ASN A 192 -1.73 24.93 17.43
N LEU A 193 -2.19 25.03 16.19
CA LEU A 193 -1.35 25.42 15.05
C LEU A 193 -0.72 26.80 15.27
N ALA A 194 -1.50 27.79 15.73
CA ALA A 194 -1.00 29.15 15.99
C ALA A 194 0.12 29.17 17.03
N GLN A 195 0.07 28.30 18.04
CA GLN A 195 1.16 28.17 19.02
C GLN A 195 2.47 27.74 18.35
N THR A 196 2.41 26.73 17.46
CA THR A 196 3.58 26.27 16.69
C THR A 196 4.09 27.34 15.73
N LEU A 197 3.18 28.08 15.07
CA LEU A 197 3.55 29.15 14.15
C LEU A 197 4.25 30.32 14.83
N ARG A 198 3.87 30.67 16.08
CA ARG A 198 4.60 31.68 16.88
C ARG A 198 6.03 31.22 17.15
N LEU A 199 6.21 29.99 17.61
CA LEU A 199 7.54 29.42 17.83
C LEU A 199 8.39 29.39 16.55
N LEU A 200 7.77 29.09 15.40
CA LEU A 200 8.44 29.17 14.09
C LEU A 200 8.84 30.60 13.73
N ALA A 201 7.95 31.57 13.96
CA ALA A 201 8.24 32.97 13.65
C ALA A 201 9.44 33.49 14.45
N ASP A 202 9.52 33.15 15.74
CA ASP A 202 10.64 33.51 16.61
C ASP A 202 11.97 32.84 16.23
N ASN A 203 11.93 31.76 15.45
CA ASN A 203 13.10 30.94 15.08
C ASN A 203 13.23 30.73 13.57
N SER A 204 12.69 31.63 12.75
CA SER A 204 12.58 31.47 11.28
C SER A 204 13.91 31.38 10.52
N THR A 205 15.01 31.78 11.13
CA THR A 205 16.36 31.60 10.56
C THR A 205 16.83 30.14 10.59
N LEU A 206 16.36 29.37 11.56
CA LEU A 206 16.74 27.96 11.74
C LEU A 206 15.66 26.99 11.27
N LEU A 207 14.39 27.38 11.39
CA LEU A 207 13.24 26.56 10.99
C LEU A 207 12.41 27.31 9.95
N GLN A 208 12.42 26.80 8.73
CA GLN A 208 11.77 27.44 7.57
C GLN A 208 10.46 26.74 7.25
N LEU A 209 9.34 27.43 7.44
CA LEU A 209 8.02 26.88 7.09
C LEU A 209 7.89 26.69 5.57
N ARG A 210 7.55 25.46 5.16
CA ARG A 210 7.24 25.12 3.76
C ARG A 210 5.75 25.08 3.48
N GLY A 211 4.93 24.74 4.49
CA GLY A 211 3.48 24.64 4.35
C GLY A 211 2.85 23.62 5.27
N LEU A 212 1.75 23.03 4.82
CA LEU A 212 0.90 22.12 5.57
C LEU A 212 0.78 20.76 4.88
N MET A 213 0.57 19.70 5.66
CA MET A 213 0.27 18.36 5.20
C MET A 213 -0.90 17.79 6.00
N GLY A 214 -1.97 17.36 5.32
CA GLY A 214 -3.13 16.71 5.93
C GLY A 214 -3.51 15.46 5.17
N TYR A 215 -3.80 14.35 5.88
CA TYR A 215 -4.17 13.09 5.27
C TYR A 215 -5.65 12.75 5.56
N ASP A 216 -6.38 12.40 4.52
CA ASP A 216 -7.84 12.27 4.50
C ASP A 216 -8.35 10.83 4.33
N ALA A 217 -7.63 9.83 4.86
CA ALA A 217 -8.00 8.42 4.72
C ALA A 217 -9.43 8.11 5.21
N GLN A 218 -9.94 8.83 6.22
CA GLN A 218 -11.31 8.67 6.72
C GLN A 218 -12.39 8.88 5.66
N VAL A 219 -12.09 9.67 4.63
CA VAL A 219 -13.04 9.91 3.52
C VAL A 219 -13.33 8.63 2.74
N ALA A 220 -12.28 7.84 2.48
CA ALA A 220 -12.42 6.57 1.77
C ALA A 220 -13.01 5.45 2.62
N HIS A 221 -12.92 5.57 3.94
CA HIS A 221 -13.40 4.60 4.93
C HIS A 221 -14.62 5.13 5.70
N ALA A 222 -15.34 6.11 5.11
CA ALA A 222 -16.56 6.64 5.72
C ALA A 222 -17.57 5.50 5.96
N PRO A 223 -18.19 5.45 7.16
CA PRO A 223 -19.22 4.45 7.45
C PRO A 223 -20.39 4.55 6.46
N LEU A 224 -21.15 3.46 6.30
CA LEU A 224 -22.28 3.40 5.35
C LEU A 224 -23.36 4.47 5.57
N TRP A 225 -23.45 5.04 6.78
CA TRP A 225 -24.37 6.13 7.12
C TRP A 225 -23.80 7.52 6.85
N THR A 226 -22.56 7.64 6.37
CA THR A 226 -21.92 8.92 6.05
C THR A 226 -21.68 8.98 4.55
N ASP A 227 -22.15 10.04 3.91
CA ASP A 227 -21.81 10.29 2.51
C ASP A 227 -20.33 10.64 2.37
N SER A 228 -19.61 9.90 1.53
CA SER A 228 -18.19 10.14 1.27
C SER A 228 -17.91 11.52 0.68
N GLN A 229 -18.85 12.09 -0.08
CA GLN A 229 -18.73 13.45 -0.60
C GLN A 229 -18.84 14.49 0.52
N GLN A 230 -19.73 14.27 1.48
CA GLN A 230 -19.86 15.13 2.66
C GLN A 230 -18.60 15.06 3.55
N ALA A 231 -18.06 13.84 3.77
CA ALA A 231 -16.81 13.64 4.50
C ALA A 231 -15.61 14.35 3.80
N PHE A 232 -15.57 14.29 2.46
CA PHE A 232 -14.56 14.99 1.66
C PHE A 232 -14.67 16.51 1.78
N THR A 233 -15.89 17.05 1.71
CA THR A 233 -16.13 18.48 1.86
C THR A 233 -15.69 18.97 3.25
N ALA A 234 -16.06 18.25 4.31
CA ALA A 234 -15.68 18.58 5.68
C ALA A 234 -14.16 18.55 5.88
N ALA A 235 -13.46 17.58 5.30
CA ALA A 235 -12.00 17.51 5.35
C ALA A 235 -11.34 18.71 4.65
N ASN A 236 -11.86 19.13 3.49
CA ASN A 236 -11.36 20.29 2.76
C ASN A 236 -11.62 21.62 3.49
N GLU A 237 -12.78 21.76 4.11
CA GLU A 237 -13.12 22.93 4.94
C GLU A 237 -12.17 23.05 6.16
N ARG A 238 -11.90 21.93 6.85
CA ARG A 238 -10.90 21.92 7.92
C ARG A 238 -9.51 22.29 7.41
N TYR A 239 -9.10 21.74 6.27
CA TYR A 239 -7.81 22.08 5.66
C TYR A 239 -7.73 23.60 5.36
N ALA A 240 -8.78 24.16 4.76
CA ALA A 240 -8.86 25.59 4.45
C ALA A 240 -8.77 26.47 5.71
N ALA A 241 -9.45 26.09 6.80
CA ALA A 241 -9.36 26.78 8.08
C ALA A 241 -7.92 26.83 8.65
N PHE A 242 -7.15 25.75 8.50
CA PHE A 242 -5.73 25.71 8.85
C PHE A 242 -4.86 26.62 7.97
N ILE A 243 -5.16 26.70 6.66
CA ILE A 243 -4.49 27.65 5.76
C ILE A 243 -4.73 29.09 6.21
N ASP A 244 -5.98 29.43 6.55
CA ASP A 244 -6.33 30.79 6.99
C ASP A 244 -5.66 31.15 8.31
N ALA A 245 -5.58 30.19 9.25
CA ALA A 245 -4.83 30.36 10.49
C ALA A 245 -3.32 30.59 10.23
N ALA A 246 -2.74 29.88 9.27
CA ALA A 246 -1.33 30.02 8.92
C ALA A 246 -1.03 31.34 8.19
N ARG A 247 -1.95 31.83 7.37
CA ARG A 247 -1.86 33.13 6.69
C ARG A 247 -1.82 34.32 7.64
N ALA A 248 -2.31 34.17 8.89
CA ALA A 248 -2.19 35.19 9.93
C ALA A 248 -0.72 35.45 10.37
N PHE A 249 0.23 34.63 9.86
CA PHE A 249 1.68 34.77 10.12
C PHE A 249 2.43 35.13 8.82
N PRO A 250 2.19 36.29 8.20
CA PRO A 250 2.72 36.60 6.86
C PRO A 250 4.25 36.66 6.79
N ALA A 251 4.92 36.90 7.91
CA ALA A 251 6.40 36.94 7.97
C ALA A 251 7.05 35.58 7.69
N ILE A 252 6.36 34.47 7.98
CA ILE A 252 6.88 33.12 7.79
C ILE A 252 6.08 32.28 6.78
N TRP A 253 4.87 32.74 6.39
CA TRP A 253 4.06 32.03 5.41
C TRP A 253 4.66 32.15 4.02
N PRO A 254 5.00 31.03 3.35
CA PRO A 254 5.66 31.08 2.04
C PRO A 254 4.74 31.70 0.98
N ARG A 255 5.32 32.37 -0.01
CA ARG A 255 4.58 32.87 -1.18
C ARG A 255 3.93 31.74 -1.99
N GLN A 256 4.59 30.56 -2.03
CA GLN A 256 4.11 29.35 -2.64
C GLN A 256 4.19 28.23 -1.60
N PRO A 257 3.19 28.14 -0.72
CA PRO A 257 3.19 27.13 0.33
C PRO A 257 3.02 25.72 -0.25
N LEU A 258 3.66 24.73 0.36
CA LEU A 258 3.35 23.33 0.15
C LEU A 258 1.99 23.03 0.83
N LEU A 259 1.00 22.64 0.04
CA LEU A 259 -0.31 22.19 0.53
C LEU A 259 -0.52 20.75 0.08
N ASN A 260 0.10 19.82 0.81
CA ASN A 260 0.10 18.41 0.49
C ASN A 260 -1.02 17.66 1.20
N GLY A 261 -1.57 16.66 0.55
CA GLY A 261 -2.60 15.80 1.11
C GLY A 261 -3.00 14.68 0.17
N ALA A 262 -4.22 14.21 0.34
CA ALA A 262 -4.78 13.05 -0.34
C ALA A 262 -4.01 11.75 -0.06
N GLY A 263 -4.46 10.69 -0.70
CA GLY A 263 -3.85 9.37 -0.73
C GLY A 263 -4.31 8.59 -1.95
N SER A 264 -3.86 7.36 -2.09
CA SER A 264 -4.26 6.50 -3.21
C SER A 264 -5.78 6.32 -3.35
N LEU A 265 -6.52 6.35 -2.24
CA LEU A 265 -7.98 6.17 -2.25
C LEU A 265 -8.74 7.47 -2.53
N THR A 266 -8.18 8.62 -2.18
CA THR A 266 -8.89 9.91 -2.20
C THR A 266 -8.43 10.86 -3.31
N TYR A 267 -7.25 10.63 -3.92
CA TYR A 267 -6.76 11.46 -5.02
C TYR A 267 -7.78 11.69 -6.15
N PRO A 268 -8.67 10.73 -6.51
CA PRO A 268 -9.64 10.97 -7.57
C PRO A 268 -10.68 12.04 -7.22
N LEU A 269 -10.96 12.25 -5.93
CA LEU A 269 -11.86 13.30 -5.45
C LEU A 269 -11.19 14.67 -5.59
N HIS A 270 -9.93 14.81 -5.16
CA HIS A 270 -9.14 16.03 -5.28
C HIS A 270 -8.87 16.43 -6.75
N ALA A 271 -8.72 15.44 -7.62
CA ALA A 271 -8.54 15.68 -9.05
C ALA A 271 -9.81 16.16 -9.76
N LYS A 272 -10.98 15.85 -9.22
CA LYS A 272 -12.28 16.09 -9.87
C LYS A 272 -12.99 17.35 -9.38
N GLY A 273 -12.80 17.73 -8.13
CA GLY A 273 -13.53 18.79 -7.46
C GLY A 273 -12.62 19.90 -6.91
N PRO A 274 -13.23 20.95 -6.30
CA PRO A 274 -12.46 21.96 -5.61
C PRO A 274 -11.67 21.33 -4.47
N THR A 275 -10.39 21.70 -4.37
CA THR A 275 -9.48 21.23 -3.35
C THR A 275 -8.58 22.36 -2.84
N PRO A 276 -8.28 22.44 -1.53
CA PRO A 276 -7.29 23.35 -1.01
C PRO A 276 -5.84 22.93 -1.33
N LEU A 277 -5.66 21.68 -1.81
CA LEU A 277 -4.34 21.12 -2.10
C LEU A 277 -3.75 21.68 -3.40
N ASN A 278 -2.44 21.87 -3.40
CA ASN A 278 -1.68 22.13 -4.62
C ASN A 278 -0.68 21.01 -4.95
N GLU A 279 -0.71 19.93 -4.18
CA GLU A 279 0.06 18.71 -4.42
C GLU A 279 -0.65 17.51 -3.76
N VAL A 280 -0.71 16.37 -4.46
CA VAL A 280 -1.26 15.13 -3.92
C VAL A 280 -0.18 14.06 -3.77
N ALA A 281 -0.31 13.21 -2.73
CA ALA A 281 0.59 12.11 -2.47
C ALA A 281 -0.07 10.77 -2.83
N VAL A 282 0.49 10.02 -3.80
CA VAL A 282 -0.07 8.75 -4.27
C VAL A 282 1.02 7.68 -4.39
N GLY A 283 0.71 6.46 -4.01
CA GLY A 283 1.61 5.29 -4.14
C GLY A 283 0.87 4.02 -4.52
N SER A 284 0.16 3.40 -3.58
CA SER A 284 -0.49 2.09 -3.73
C SER A 284 -1.47 2.00 -4.90
N ALA A 285 -2.12 3.10 -5.33
CA ALA A 285 -3.00 3.12 -6.49
C ALA A 285 -2.30 2.65 -7.77
N LEU A 286 -0.98 2.85 -7.89
CA LEU A 286 -0.19 2.45 -9.05
C LEU A 286 -0.04 0.94 -9.15
N LEU A 287 0.08 0.23 -8.01
CA LEU A 287 0.16 -1.22 -7.93
C LEU A 287 -1.20 -1.89 -7.69
N LYS A 288 -2.15 -1.15 -7.13
CA LYS A 288 -3.50 -1.58 -6.76
C LYS A 288 -3.56 -2.94 -6.05
N PRO A 289 -3.03 -3.07 -4.82
CA PRO A 289 -3.23 -4.24 -4.00
C PRO A 289 -4.72 -4.40 -3.59
N ALA A 290 -5.09 -5.51 -2.94
CA ALA A 290 -6.49 -5.90 -2.75
C ALA A 290 -7.30 -4.91 -1.89
N GLU A 291 -6.70 -4.34 -0.83
CA GLU A 291 -7.37 -3.35 0.01
C GLU A 291 -7.71 -2.02 -0.72
N PHE A 292 -7.22 -1.88 -1.95
CA PHE A 292 -7.53 -0.74 -2.82
C PHE A 292 -8.65 -1.01 -3.83
N ASP A 293 -9.41 -2.10 -3.65
CA ASP A 293 -10.60 -2.38 -4.44
C ASP A 293 -11.80 -1.54 -3.98
N THR A 294 -11.78 -0.28 -4.41
CA THR A 294 -12.83 0.69 -4.14
C THR A 294 -13.44 1.24 -5.44
N PRO A 295 -14.68 1.76 -5.41
CA PRO A 295 -15.29 2.37 -6.59
C PRO A 295 -14.44 3.49 -7.20
N LEU A 296 -13.73 4.26 -6.37
CA LEU A 296 -12.86 5.35 -6.83
C LEU A 296 -11.66 4.87 -7.66
N LEU A 297 -11.20 3.63 -7.41
CA LEU A 297 -10.12 2.99 -8.13
C LEU A 297 -10.57 1.86 -9.07
N ALA A 298 -11.86 1.76 -9.40
CA ALA A 298 -12.39 0.71 -10.27
C ALA A 298 -11.71 0.63 -11.65
N SER A 299 -11.20 1.76 -12.15
CA SER A 299 -10.48 1.80 -13.42
C SER A 299 -9.02 1.35 -13.34
N HIS A 300 -8.44 1.25 -12.13
CA HIS A 300 -7.06 0.75 -11.95
C HIS A 300 -7.05 -0.77 -11.97
N GLN A 301 -5.91 -1.35 -12.33
CA GLN A 301 -5.69 -2.79 -12.40
C GLN A 301 -4.64 -3.22 -11.38
N SER A 302 -4.78 -4.43 -10.82
CA SER A 302 -3.71 -5.02 -10.01
C SER A 302 -2.49 -5.25 -10.88
N ALA A 303 -1.38 -4.61 -10.51
CA ALA A 303 -0.11 -4.67 -11.25
C ALA A 303 0.98 -5.43 -10.48
N MET A 304 0.61 -6.16 -9.43
CA MET A 304 1.55 -6.85 -8.55
C MET A 304 0.99 -8.20 -8.09
N TRP A 305 1.83 -9.25 -8.18
CA TRP A 305 1.47 -10.62 -7.79
C TRP A 305 2.61 -11.28 -7.03
N ILE A 306 2.29 -11.98 -5.94
CA ILE A 306 3.18 -13.00 -5.39
C ILE A 306 2.94 -14.27 -6.19
N ALA A 307 3.96 -14.79 -6.84
CA ALA A 307 3.95 -16.06 -7.53
C ALA A 307 4.77 -17.06 -6.73
N THR A 308 4.20 -18.23 -6.43
CA THR A 308 4.88 -19.26 -5.64
C THR A 308 4.55 -20.66 -6.13
N PRO A 309 5.54 -21.58 -6.23
CA PRO A 309 5.29 -22.94 -6.69
C PRO A 309 4.62 -23.80 -5.61
N VAL A 310 3.86 -24.79 -6.08
CA VAL A 310 3.24 -25.85 -5.27
C VAL A 310 4.27 -26.94 -4.99
N LEU A 311 4.63 -27.13 -3.74
CA LEU A 311 5.57 -28.18 -3.31
C LEU A 311 4.93 -29.57 -3.25
N LYS A 312 3.67 -29.63 -2.82
CA LYS A 312 2.93 -30.88 -2.59
C LYS A 312 1.45 -30.65 -2.85
N VAL A 313 0.82 -31.67 -3.42
CA VAL A 313 -0.64 -31.78 -3.51
C VAL A 313 -1.06 -33.04 -2.76
N GLN A 314 -1.98 -32.90 -1.82
CA GLN A 314 -2.55 -34.02 -1.11
C GLN A 314 -4.08 -33.93 -1.13
N ARG A 315 -4.77 -35.05 -1.17
CA ARG A 315 -6.18 -35.06 -0.86
C ARG A 315 -6.34 -34.51 0.55
N GLY A 316 -7.32 -33.64 0.76
CA GLY A 316 -7.43 -32.76 1.91
C GLY A 316 -7.78 -33.41 3.25
N PRO A 317 -7.03 -34.43 3.77
CA PRO A 317 -7.36 -35.08 5.02
C PRO A 317 -7.20 -34.12 6.17
N LEU A 318 -8.25 -34.07 6.99
CA LEU A 318 -8.11 -33.50 8.32
C LEU A 318 -7.53 -34.57 9.22
N PRO A 319 -6.51 -34.25 10.03
CA PRO A 319 -6.03 -35.18 11.06
C PRO A 319 -7.20 -35.68 11.91
N TYR A 320 -7.16 -36.94 12.27
CA TYR A 320 -8.18 -37.64 13.06
C TYR A 320 -9.57 -37.83 12.38
N LEU A 321 -9.76 -37.33 11.17
CA LEU A 321 -11.05 -37.42 10.43
C LEU A 321 -10.93 -38.23 9.14
N GLN A 322 -9.93 -39.08 9.00
CA GLN A 322 -9.68 -39.85 7.77
C GLN A 322 -10.89 -40.72 7.37
N GLN A 323 -11.62 -41.30 8.35
CA GLN A 323 -12.80 -42.13 8.10
C GLN A 323 -13.99 -41.32 7.55
N ALA A 324 -14.09 -40.04 7.89
CA ALA A 324 -15.15 -39.14 7.41
C ALA A 324 -14.75 -38.37 6.16
N GLN A 325 -13.53 -38.52 5.68
CA GLN A 325 -12.96 -37.72 4.57
C GLN A 325 -13.84 -37.77 3.32
N GLY A 326 -14.24 -38.95 2.87
CA GLY A 326 -15.07 -39.09 1.68
C GLY A 326 -16.41 -38.37 1.77
N MET A 327 -17.02 -38.33 2.97
CA MET A 327 -18.25 -37.57 3.20
C MET A 327 -17.99 -36.05 3.19
N LEU A 328 -16.89 -35.60 3.79
CA LEU A 328 -16.51 -34.18 3.84
C LEU A 328 -16.18 -33.66 2.43
N GLU A 329 -15.43 -34.41 1.64
CA GLU A 329 -15.11 -34.08 0.24
C GLU A 329 -16.37 -34.08 -0.63
N ALA A 330 -17.27 -35.08 -0.45
CA ALA A 330 -18.55 -35.12 -1.15
C ALA A 330 -19.47 -33.96 -0.76
N TRP A 331 -19.41 -33.49 0.48
CA TRP A 331 -20.15 -32.33 0.95
C TRP A 331 -19.62 -31.01 0.41
N ASN A 332 -18.28 -30.78 0.54
CA ASN A 332 -17.65 -29.53 0.14
C ASN A 332 -16.50 -29.80 -0.85
N PRO A 333 -16.74 -29.70 -2.17
CA PRO A 333 -15.72 -29.95 -3.18
C PRO A 333 -14.52 -28.99 -3.06
N ASN A 334 -14.70 -27.81 -2.45
CA ASN A 334 -13.65 -26.81 -2.30
C ASN A 334 -12.60 -27.21 -1.23
N ARG A 335 -12.73 -28.37 -0.60
CA ARG A 335 -11.78 -28.94 0.34
C ARG A 335 -11.19 -30.30 -0.10
N GLN A 336 -11.35 -30.67 -1.36
CA GLN A 336 -10.86 -31.95 -1.87
C GLN A 336 -9.34 -32.06 -1.84
N ASN A 337 -8.65 -30.98 -2.19
CA ASN A 337 -7.19 -30.94 -2.22
C ASN A 337 -6.62 -29.91 -1.25
N ALA A 338 -5.46 -30.26 -0.70
CA ALA A 338 -4.57 -29.35 0.01
C ALA A 338 -3.31 -29.14 -0.84
N TYR A 339 -3.00 -27.86 -1.07
CA TYR A 339 -1.86 -27.40 -1.83
C TYR A 339 -0.86 -26.75 -0.88
N TYR A 340 0.36 -27.25 -0.82
CA TYR A 340 1.40 -26.70 0.03
C TYR A 340 2.34 -25.84 -0.82
N LEU A 341 2.41 -24.56 -0.50
CA LEU A 341 3.19 -23.59 -1.23
C LEU A 341 4.61 -23.50 -0.70
N TYR A 342 5.54 -23.12 -1.56
CA TYR A 342 6.87 -22.72 -1.12
C TYR A 342 6.82 -21.33 -0.49
N GLY A 343 7.14 -21.21 0.80
CA GLY A 343 6.96 -19.99 1.56
C GLY A 343 5.51 -19.77 1.99
N GLY A 344 5.16 -18.55 2.36
CA GLY A 344 3.83 -18.19 2.84
C GLY A 344 3.85 -17.10 3.91
N GLY A 345 2.73 -16.98 4.65
CA GLY A 345 2.59 -15.96 5.68
C GLY A 345 2.45 -14.54 5.15
N TRP A 346 2.49 -14.33 3.84
CA TRP A 346 2.35 -13.02 3.24
C TRP A 346 0.95 -12.44 3.48
N PRO A 347 0.81 -11.13 3.71
CA PRO A 347 -0.47 -10.44 3.75
C PRO A 347 -1.04 -10.35 2.31
N ALA A 348 -1.63 -11.44 1.86
CA ALA A 348 -2.14 -11.61 0.50
C ALA A 348 -3.33 -12.57 0.49
N GLU A 349 -4.11 -12.55 -0.58
CA GLU A 349 -5.23 -13.46 -0.85
C GLU A 349 -4.94 -14.30 -2.10
N PRO A 350 -5.45 -15.55 -2.20
CA PRO A 350 -5.35 -16.34 -3.42
C PRO A 350 -6.09 -15.65 -4.57
N ALA A 351 -5.39 -15.47 -5.70
CA ALA A 351 -5.96 -14.82 -6.88
C ALA A 351 -6.15 -15.78 -8.04
N SER A 352 -5.23 -16.73 -8.23
CA SER A 352 -5.34 -17.72 -9.30
C SER A 352 -4.53 -19.00 -8.97
N PRO A 353 -5.10 -20.19 -9.25
CA PRO A 353 -6.42 -20.43 -9.79
C PRO A 353 -7.55 -20.00 -8.86
N ALA A 354 -8.76 -19.82 -9.41
CA ALA A 354 -9.92 -19.46 -8.59
C ALA A 354 -10.36 -20.61 -7.68
N GLY A 355 -10.99 -20.28 -6.55
CA GLY A 355 -11.52 -21.24 -5.58
C GLY A 355 -10.50 -21.79 -4.60
N LEU A 356 -9.28 -21.22 -4.56
CA LEU A 356 -8.32 -21.48 -3.48
C LEU A 356 -8.65 -20.63 -2.26
N ALA A 357 -8.46 -21.21 -1.07
CA ALA A 357 -8.60 -20.51 0.20
C ALA A 357 -7.51 -20.95 1.19
N TYR A 358 -7.16 -20.08 2.14
CA TYR A 358 -6.30 -20.47 3.25
C TYR A 358 -7.01 -21.50 4.14
N ASP A 359 -6.26 -22.48 4.61
CA ASP A 359 -6.83 -23.46 5.54
C ASP A 359 -6.90 -22.92 6.97
N GLY A 360 -8.11 -22.57 7.39
CA GLY A 360 -8.36 -22.02 8.72
C GLY A 360 -8.07 -22.98 9.89
N ILE A 361 -7.86 -24.30 9.64
CA ILE A 361 -7.60 -25.29 10.68
C ILE A 361 -6.11 -25.29 11.07
N TYR A 362 -5.23 -25.19 10.09
CA TYR A 362 -3.78 -25.23 10.34
C TYR A 362 -3.16 -23.85 10.57
N GLY A 363 -3.92 -22.78 10.32
CA GLY A 363 -3.40 -21.42 10.39
C GLY A 363 -2.43 -21.08 9.26
N ARG A 364 -1.75 -19.94 9.39
CA ARG A 364 -0.80 -19.42 8.40
C ARG A 364 0.63 -19.92 8.69
N SER A 365 1.41 -20.16 7.65
CA SER A 365 2.78 -20.61 7.79
C SER A 365 3.72 -19.82 6.87
N PRO A 366 4.79 -19.20 7.38
CA PRO A 366 5.74 -18.47 6.55
C PRO A 366 6.67 -19.37 5.72
N ASN A 367 6.76 -20.65 6.07
CA ASN A 367 7.68 -21.60 5.42
C ASN A 367 6.99 -22.48 4.38
N GLN A 368 5.81 -23.00 4.71
CA GLN A 368 5.03 -23.88 3.87
C GLN A 368 3.53 -23.61 4.07
N GLU A 369 3.02 -22.60 3.37
CA GLU A 369 1.61 -22.20 3.44
C GLU A 369 0.71 -23.30 2.89
N ARG A 370 -0.41 -23.56 3.55
CA ARG A 370 -1.41 -24.51 3.08
C ARG A 370 -2.65 -23.82 2.56
N LEU A 371 -2.96 -24.07 1.29
CA LEU A 371 -4.24 -23.72 0.68
C LEU A 371 -5.10 -24.97 0.51
N ILE A 372 -6.40 -24.78 0.50
CA ILE A 372 -7.38 -25.79 0.14
C ILE A 372 -8.10 -25.36 -1.12
N GLY A 373 -8.59 -26.32 -1.89
CA GLY A 373 -9.35 -26.07 -3.12
C GLY A 373 -9.94 -27.33 -3.70
N SER A 374 -10.73 -27.15 -4.73
CA SER A 374 -11.31 -28.23 -5.54
C SER A 374 -10.27 -28.84 -6.47
N ALA A 375 -10.46 -30.09 -6.87
CA ALA A 375 -9.69 -30.73 -7.94
C ALA A 375 -9.82 -30.03 -9.30
N THR A 376 -10.90 -29.29 -9.52
CA THR A 376 -11.16 -28.49 -10.76
C THR A 376 -10.18 -27.32 -10.92
N THR A 377 -9.40 -26.94 -9.91
CA THR A 377 -8.32 -25.96 -10.07
C THR A 377 -7.25 -26.44 -11.05
N GLY A 378 -7.08 -27.76 -11.21
CA GLY A 378 -6.10 -28.38 -12.11
C GLY A 378 -4.65 -28.26 -11.66
N LEU A 379 -4.39 -27.82 -10.40
CA LEU A 379 -3.03 -27.66 -9.90
C LEU A 379 -2.36 -29.01 -9.59
N GLY A 380 -1.13 -29.14 -10.06
CA GLY A 380 -0.18 -30.19 -9.71
C GLY A 380 1.02 -29.70 -8.91
N VAL A 381 1.94 -30.60 -8.61
CA VAL A 381 3.27 -30.27 -8.07
C VAL A 381 4.03 -29.46 -9.13
N ASP A 382 4.82 -28.47 -8.68
CA ASP A 382 5.56 -27.52 -9.52
C ASP A 382 4.70 -26.55 -10.35
N ASP A 383 3.37 -26.62 -10.21
CA ASP A 383 2.50 -25.56 -10.70
C ASP A 383 2.62 -24.32 -9.82
N TRP A 384 2.26 -23.16 -10.36
CA TRP A 384 2.37 -21.90 -9.66
C TRP A 384 1.01 -21.43 -9.16
N VAL A 385 0.98 -20.87 -7.97
CA VAL A 385 -0.15 -20.15 -7.41
C VAL A 385 0.17 -18.66 -7.40
N PHE A 386 -0.81 -17.86 -7.75
CA PHE A 386 -0.69 -16.41 -7.73
C PHE A 386 -1.52 -15.85 -6.60
N LEU A 387 -0.87 -15.09 -5.71
CA LEU A 387 -1.51 -14.41 -4.61
C LEU A 387 -1.51 -12.90 -4.89
N ARG A 388 -2.61 -12.24 -4.58
CA ARG A 388 -2.71 -10.79 -4.66
C ARG A 388 -2.39 -10.19 -3.29
N PRO A 389 -1.36 -9.36 -3.17
CA PRO A 389 -1.05 -8.69 -1.91
C PRO A 389 -2.22 -7.84 -1.42
N LEU A 390 -2.47 -7.83 -0.10
CA LEU A 390 -3.44 -6.93 0.52
C LEU A 390 -2.93 -5.49 0.50
N LEU A 391 -1.65 -5.30 0.80
CA LEU A 391 -0.92 -4.04 0.79
C LEU A 391 0.40 -4.20 0.04
N SER A 392 0.97 -3.12 -0.46
CA SER A 392 2.32 -3.10 -1.02
C SER A 392 3.39 -2.74 0.03
N GLU A 393 2.98 -2.09 1.11
CA GLU A 393 3.86 -1.63 2.18
C GLU A 393 4.43 -2.83 2.97
N GLY A 394 5.75 -2.81 3.24
CA GLY A 394 6.44 -3.87 3.98
C GLY A 394 6.61 -5.20 3.25
N LEU A 395 5.99 -5.36 2.06
CA LEU A 395 6.04 -6.61 1.31
C LEU A 395 7.35 -6.80 0.54
N PHE A 396 7.86 -5.75 -0.07
CA PHE A 396 8.97 -5.82 -1.02
C PHE A 396 10.25 -6.38 -0.40
N SER A 397 10.56 -6.01 0.83
CA SER A 397 11.75 -6.48 1.55
C SER A 397 11.75 -7.98 1.83
N GLY A 398 10.60 -8.64 1.75
CA GLY A 398 10.47 -10.10 1.87
C GLY A 398 10.93 -10.86 0.62
N PHE A 399 11.25 -10.16 -0.47
CA PHE A 399 11.70 -10.74 -1.73
C PHE A 399 13.08 -10.20 -2.11
N GLY A 400 13.97 -11.05 -2.59
CA GLY A 400 15.32 -10.65 -2.97
C GLY A 400 15.36 -9.71 -4.17
N GLN A 401 14.38 -9.82 -5.06
CA GLN A 401 14.21 -8.99 -6.24
C GLN A 401 12.75 -8.97 -6.72
N LEU A 402 12.38 -7.91 -7.41
CA LEU A 402 11.10 -7.77 -8.08
C LEU A 402 11.27 -8.21 -9.54
N ARG A 403 10.47 -9.16 -10.00
CA ARG A 403 10.49 -9.61 -11.40
C ARG A 403 9.60 -8.69 -12.24
N LEU A 404 10.07 -8.28 -13.39
CA LEU A 404 9.36 -7.36 -14.27
C LEU A 404 8.74 -8.11 -15.44
N LEU A 405 7.42 -8.05 -15.54
CA LEU A 405 6.66 -8.63 -16.65
C LEU A 405 6.28 -7.51 -17.62
N ARG A 406 6.52 -7.71 -18.91
CA ARG A 406 6.07 -6.82 -19.98
C ARG A 406 5.73 -7.60 -21.24
N HIS A 407 4.54 -7.38 -21.79
CA HIS A 407 4.08 -8.06 -23.02
C HIS A 407 4.26 -9.57 -22.96
N GLY A 408 3.93 -10.17 -21.82
CA GLY A 408 4.06 -11.61 -21.59
C GLY A 408 5.50 -12.13 -21.50
N ARG A 409 6.50 -11.28 -21.22
CA ARG A 409 7.92 -11.67 -21.09
C ARG A 409 8.52 -11.10 -19.80
N LEU A 410 9.45 -11.82 -19.19
CA LEU A 410 10.27 -11.30 -18.10
C LEU A 410 11.38 -10.42 -18.71
N VAL A 411 11.37 -9.13 -18.38
CA VAL A 411 12.26 -8.14 -19.01
C VAL A 411 13.36 -7.63 -18.08
N GLY A 412 13.41 -8.13 -16.84
CA GLY A 412 14.45 -7.73 -15.89
C GLY A 412 13.99 -7.82 -14.44
N THR A 413 14.76 -7.17 -13.59
CA THR A 413 14.50 -7.15 -12.15
C THR A 413 14.82 -5.78 -11.54
N TRP A 414 14.12 -5.43 -10.45
CA TRP A 414 14.51 -4.33 -9.57
C TRP A 414 14.84 -4.86 -8.18
N LYS A 415 15.75 -4.20 -7.49
CA LYS A 415 16.03 -4.49 -6.07
C LYS A 415 15.03 -3.76 -5.19
N PRO A 416 14.43 -4.42 -4.18
CA PRO A 416 13.69 -3.74 -3.14
C PRO A 416 14.60 -2.84 -2.31
N GLN A 417 14.02 -1.81 -1.69
CA GLN A 417 14.70 -1.09 -0.62
C GLN A 417 14.78 -1.99 0.62
N PRO A 418 15.84 -1.87 1.44
CA PRO A 418 15.89 -2.55 2.73
C PRO A 418 14.68 -2.22 3.60
N ALA A 419 14.32 -3.13 4.49
CA ALA A 419 13.34 -2.85 5.52
C ALA A 419 13.80 -1.70 6.43
N ALA A 420 12.83 -1.00 7.04
CA ALA A 420 13.10 0.08 7.98
C ALA A 420 13.71 -0.43 9.28
#